data_5440a5f43478a862a1af6f9ccf538966
#
_entry.id   5440a5f43478a862a1af6f9ccf538966
#
_cell.length_a   1.000
_cell.length_b   1.000
_cell.length_c   1.000
_cell.angle_alpha   90.00
_cell.angle_beta   90.00
_cell.angle_gamma   90.00
#
_symmetry.space_group_name_H-M   'P 1'
#
loop_
_entity.id
_entity.type
_entity.pdbx_description
1 polymer ?
#
loop_
_entity_poly.entity_id
_entity_poly.type
_entity_poly.pdbx_seq_one_letter_code
_entity_poly.pdbx_strand_id
1 'polypeptide(L)'
;MLKKKIIYEIAEWPFRLLMSAIDVLMRPIQKIVGINGMPYIFLLPNLLFFGLFVIIPLGINLIFSFTGGTELYVENRPFVGDKQYQFIFDCENYFIPNSCNEDLFWRGVYNTITFVFFQVGFMVIMSLITALILNKKIIGRSFFRSVFFFPVLLSPVVVGVIWKWILLRNGLLNSFIENFGGSKVLFLTEPTWAMFWVVFVSIWAHMGFYTLIILAGLQAIPPNLYEAAEMDGTKRERIFWRITLPLLWSNLLVVIILALIKGVQTFDEIYVLTGGGPGTSTSLIVQYIYTTGFAAAGAVQNFGLAAAASMILGIVLLVLTLIQLYLGWSKEEK
;
A
#
# COMPACT_ATOMS: atom_id res chain seq x y z
N MET A 1 18.11 -44.35 15.43
CA MET A 1 17.85 -43.24 16.40
C MET A 1 19.08 -42.37 16.67
N LEU A 2 20.31 -42.93 16.83
CA LEU A 2 21.53 -42.14 17.12
C LEU A 2 21.89 -41.11 16.04
N LYS A 3 21.80 -41.44 14.73
CA LYS A 3 22.13 -40.49 13.64
C LYS A 3 21.24 -39.23 13.62
N LYS A 4 19.94 -39.34 13.95
CA LYS A 4 19.06 -38.19 14.05
C LYS A 4 19.44 -37.27 15.23
N LYS A 5 19.86 -37.85 16.37
CA LYS A 5 20.27 -37.06 17.54
C LYS A 5 21.54 -36.25 17.28
N ILE A 6 22.53 -36.83 16.60
CA ILE A 6 23.79 -36.18 16.24
C ILE A 6 23.56 -35.05 15.24
N ILE A 7 22.67 -35.23 14.25
CA ILE A 7 22.35 -34.16 13.27
C ILE A 7 21.64 -32.98 13.96
N TYR A 8 20.75 -33.25 14.92
CA TYR A 8 20.10 -32.17 15.70
C TYR A 8 21.10 -31.43 16.61
N GLU A 9 22.03 -32.15 17.26
CA GLU A 9 23.07 -31.51 18.10
C GLU A 9 24.04 -30.63 17.29
N ILE A 10 24.43 -31.08 16.09
CA ILE A 10 25.29 -30.31 15.18
C ILE A 10 24.56 -29.09 14.62
N ALA A 11 23.26 -29.20 14.33
CA ALA A 11 22.45 -28.06 13.86
C ALA A 11 22.17 -27.02 14.96
N GLU A 12 22.12 -27.45 16.23
CA GLU A 12 21.91 -26.54 17.37
C GLU A 12 23.20 -25.88 17.88
N TRP A 13 24.36 -26.42 17.57
CA TRP A 13 25.64 -25.92 18.08
C TRP A 13 25.92 -24.44 17.75
N PRO A 14 25.78 -23.96 16.49
CA PRO A 14 25.95 -22.53 16.19
C PRO A 14 24.93 -21.65 16.90
N PHE A 15 23.69 -22.15 17.07
CA PHE A 15 22.66 -21.43 17.80
C PHE A 15 22.96 -21.33 19.31
N ARG A 16 23.45 -22.39 19.93
CA ARG A 16 23.89 -22.40 21.34
C ARG A 16 25.07 -21.48 21.57
N LEU A 17 26.05 -21.43 20.63
CA LEU A 17 27.17 -20.49 20.70
C LEU A 17 26.68 -19.03 20.62
N LEU A 18 25.77 -18.75 19.70
CA LEU A 18 25.20 -17.42 19.55
C LEU A 18 24.43 -17.00 20.81
N MET A 19 23.62 -17.88 21.37
CA MET A 19 22.88 -17.65 22.61
C MET A 19 23.82 -17.44 23.81
N SER A 20 24.90 -18.24 23.93
CA SER A 20 25.89 -18.06 24.98
C SER A 20 26.65 -16.74 24.87
N ALA A 21 26.97 -16.29 23.66
CA ALA A 21 27.59 -15.00 23.42
C ALA A 21 26.66 -13.84 23.80
N ILE A 22 25.36 -13.95 23.43
CA ILE A 22 24.32 -12.98 23.83
C ILE A 22 24.18 -12.96 25.35
N ASP A 23 24.16 -14.10 26.02
CA ASP A 23 24.06 -14.17 27.48
C ASP A 23 25.25 -13.51 28.18
N VAL A 24 26.46 -13.73 27.70
CA VAL A 24 27.67 -13.09 28.24
C VAL A 24 27.59 -11.56 28.10
N LEU A 25 27.08 -11.07 26.97
CA LEU A 25 26.91 -9.64 26.70
C LEU A 25 25.79 -9.01 27.54
N MET A 26 24.73 -9.78 27.78
CA MET A 26 23.51 -9.30 28.45
C MET A 26 23.60 -9.35 29.98
N ARG A 27 24.39 -10.25 30.56
CA ARG A 27 24.54 -10.37 32.02
C ARG A 27 24.98 -9.07 32.72
N PRO A 28 26.00 -8.32 32.24
CA PRO A 28 26.39 -7.06 32.87
C PRO A 28 25.29 -6.01 32.73
N ILE A 29 24.62 -5.94 31.57
CA ILE A 29 23.52 -5.01 31.31
C ILE A 29 22.35 -5.31 32.26
N GLN A 30 21.99 -6.58 32.42
CA GLN A 30 20.93 -7.02 33.33
C GLN A 30 21.22 -6.71 34.80
N LYS A 31 22.50 -6.76 35.22
CA LYS A 31 22.91 -6.38 36.59
C LYS A 31 22.74 -4.88 36.83
N ILE A 32 22.94 -4.02 35.82
CA ILE A 32 22.83 -2.56 35.93
C ILE A 32 21.37 -2.11 35.86
N VAL A 33 20.62 -2.63 34.90
CA VAL A 33 19.29 -2.14 34.53
C VAL A 33 18.16 -2.95 35.24
N GLY A 34 18.48 -4.12 35.74
CA GLY A 34 17.52 -5.04 36.36
C GLY A 34 16.63 -5.75 35.29
N ILE A 35 15.86 -6.74 35.75
CA ILE A 35 14.98 -7.52 34.91
C ILE A 35 13.89 -6.66 34.28
N ASN A 36 13.33 -5.71 35.02
CA ASN A 36 12.26 -4.81 34.53
C ASN A 36 12.72 -3.81 33.50
N GLY A 37 14.02 -3.52 33.41
CA GLY A 37 14.60 -2.63 32.42
C GLY A 37 15.05 -3.33 31.12
N MET A 38 15.16 -4.65 31.11
CA MET A 38 15.58 -5.42 29.93
C MET A 38 14.71 -5.19 28.68
N PRO A 39 13.36 -5.11 28.77
CA PRO A 39 12.54 -4.81 27.60
C PRO A 39 12.93 -3.51 26.90
N TYR A 40 13.30 -2.47 27.65
CA TYR A 40 13.74 -1.18 27.07
C TYR A 40 15.07 -1.32 26.33
N ILE A 41 16.01 -2.14 26.82
CA ILE A 41 17.27 -2.44 26.15
C ILE A 41 17.05 -3.14 24.81
N PHE A 42 16.12 -4.10 24.74
CA PHE A 42 15.78 -4.79 23.49
C PHE A 42 15.03 -3.88 22.50
N LEU A 43 14.23 -2.93 22.99
CA LEU A 43 13.54 -1.95 22.17
C LEU A 43 14.46 -0.84 21.65
N LEU A 44 15.53 -0.52 22.40
CA LEU A 44 16.41 0.63 22.14
C LEU A 44 17.01 0.64 20.73
N PRO A 45 17.58 -0.45 20.18
CA PRO A 45 18.12 -0.45 18.82
C PRO A 45 17.03 -0.13 17.77
N ASN A 46 15.82 -0.69 17.93
CA ASN A 46 14.70 -0.43 17.04
C ASN A 46 14.21 1.02 17.16
N LEU A 47 14.08 1.53 18.41
CA LEU A 47 13.67 2.92 18.65
C LEU A 47 14.72 3.93 18.15
N LEU A 48 16.01 3.63 18.29
CA LEU A 48 17.08 4.46 17.73
C LEU A 48 17.02 4.49 16.20
N PHE A 49 16.87 3.32 15.59
CA PHE A 49 16.75 3.23 14.13
C PHE A 49 15.51 3.98 13.62
N PHE A 50 14.36 3.77 14.27
CA PHE A 50 13.13 4.46 13.95
C PHE A 50 13.25 5.98 14.18
N GLY A 51 13.83 6.40 15.29
CA GLY A 51 14.09 7.81 15.59
C GLY A 51 14.97 8.47 14.52
N LEU A 52 16.09 7.82 14.17
CA LEU A 52 17.05 8.37 13.22
C LEU A 52 16.52 8.42 11.78
N PHE A 53 15.84 7.37 11.32
CA PHE A 53 15.45 7.24 9.91
C PHE A 53 13.98 7.60 9.62
N VAL A 54 13.14 7.78 10.63
CA VAL A 54 11.73 8.17 10.47
C VAL A 54 11.44 9.49 11.16
N ILE A 55 11.70 9.61 12.47
CA ILE A 55 11.31 10.80 13.24
C ILE A 55 12.13 12.03 12.84
N ILE A 56 13.46 11.89 12.69
CA ILE A 56 14.31 13.03 12.29
C ILE A 56 13.96 13.52 10.88
N PRO A 57 13.87 12.66 9.82
CA PRO A 57 13.44 13.11 8.50
C PRO A 57 12.03 13.72 8.48
N LEU A 58 11.08 13.19 9.27
CA LEU A 58 9.76 13.79 9.43
C LEU A 58 9.83 15.19 10.04
N GLY A 59 10.68 15.38 11.08
CA GLY A 59 10.92 16.69 11.68
C GLY A 59 11.55 17.69 10.69
N ILE A 60 12.54 17.24 9.91
CA ILE A 60 13.12 18.06 8.83
C ILE A 60 12.08 18.43 7.78
N ASN A 61 11.24 17.49 7.35
CA ASN A 61 10.17 17.74 6.41
C ASN A 61 9.15 18.76 6.95
N LEU A 62 8.82 18.67 8.25
CA LEU A 62 7.98 19.65 8.93
C LEU A 62 8.61 21.04 8.90
N ILE A 63 9.91 21.18 9.16
CA ILE A 63 10.62 22.46 9.05
C ILE A 63 10.55 22.98 7.60
N PHE A 64 10.78 22.11 6.61
CA PHE A 64 10.70 22.49 5.19
C PHE A 64 9.33 23.03 4.81
N SER A 65 8.25 22.49 5.37
CA SER A 65 6.89 22.93 5.07
C SER A 65 6.61 24.40 5.48
N PHE A 66 7.39 24.94 6.43
CA PHE A 66 7.33 26.34 6.87
C PHE A 66 8.41 27.23 6.27
N THR A 67 9.23 26.70 5.34
CA THR A 67 10.31 27.43 4.67
C THR A 67 10.03 27.56 3.18
N GLY A 68 10.54 28.63 2.56
CA GLY A 68 10.43 28.87 1.13
C GLY A 68 11.71 28.57 0.35
N GLY A 69 11.61 28.69 -0.98
CA GLY A 69 12.76 28.62 -1.87
C GLY A 69 13.12 27.21 -2.35
N THR A 70 14.10 27.18 -3.23
CA THR A 70 14.61 25.99 -3.94
C THR A 70 15.86 25.38 -3.31
N GLU A 71 16.39 26.03 -2.28
CA GLU A 71 17.61 25.60 -1.59
C GLU A 71 17.39 24.29 -0.82
N LEU A 72 18.38 23.39 -0.89
CA LEU A 72 18.30 22.10 -0.19
C LEU A 72 18.68 22.24 1.29
N TYR A 73 19.60 23.16 1.63
CA TYR A 73 20.08 23.33 3.00
C TYR A 73 19.12 24.21 3.82
N VAL A 74 18.65 23.71 4.96
CA VAL A 74 17.71 24.39 5.85
C VAL A 74 18.21 25.79 6.26
N GLU A 75 19.51 25.92 6.52
CA GLU A 75 20.18 27.16 6.96
C GLU A 75 19.99 28.32 5.97
N ASN A 76 19.91 28.03 4.68
CA ASN A 76 19.81 29.02 3.61
C ASN A 76 18.36 29.31 3.20
N ARG A 77 17.36 28.67 3.85
CA ARG A 77 15.95 28.78 3.50
C ARG A 77 15.26 29.89 4.31
N PRO A 78 14.58 30.84 3.65
CA PRO A 78 13.80 31.84 4.37
C PRO A 78 12.61 31.18 5.07
N PHE A 79 12.39 31.54 6.33
CA PHE A 79 11.17 31.14 7.03
C PHE A 79 9.99 31.95 6.47
N VAL A 80 8.98 31.26 5.94
CA VAL A 80 7.80 31.87 5.31
C VAL A 80 6.51 31.62 6.09
N GLY A 81 6.58 30.90 7.22
CA GLY A 81 5.42 30.54 8.00
C GLY A 81 4.49 29.59 7.24
N ASP A 82 3.20 29.84 7.31
CA ASP A 82 2.15 28.99 6.72
C ASP A 82 1.82 29.31 5.25
N LYS A 83 2.61 30.17 4.58
CA LYS A 83 2.35 30.60 3.19
C LYS A 83 2.21 29.43 2.20
N GLN A 84 2.96 28.33 2.39
CA GLN A 84 2.84 27.16 1.53
C GLN A 84 1.45 26.50 1.66
N TYR A 85 0.93 26.45 2.88
CA TYR A 85 -0.41 25.93 3.14
C TYR A 85 -1.48 26.88 2.60
N GLN A 86 -1.34 28.20 2.84
CA GLN A 86 -2.25 29.18 2.28
C GLN A 86 -2.31 29.08 0.76
N PHE A 87 -1.17 28.95 0.08
CA PHE A 87 -1.09 28.79 -1.37
C PHE A 87 -1.81 27.52 -1.88
N ILE A 88 -1.72 26.40 -1.14
CA ILE A 88 -2.43 25.15 -1.49
C ILE A 88 -3.94 25.33 -1.32
N PHE A 89 -4.39 26.02 -0.26
CA PHE A 89 -5.80 26.15 0.09
C PHE A 89 -6.47 27.42 -0.46
N ASP A 90 -5.75 28.26 -1.20
CA ASP A 90 -6.32 29.44 -1.83
C ASP A 90 -7.03 29.06 -3.14
N CYS A 91 -8.31 28.79 -3.02
CA CYS A 91 -9.20 28.33 -4.08
C CYS A 91 -10.49 29.15 -4.10
N GLU A 92 -10.92 29.62 -5.27
CA GLU A 92 -12.26 30.18 -5.43
C GLU A 92 -13.34 29.08 -5.30
N ASN A 93 -13.07 27.93 -5.90
CA ASN A 93 -13.97 26.76 -5.81
C ASN A 93 -13.18 25.45 -5.94
N TYR A 94 -13.18 24.67 -4.88
CA TYR A 94 -12.46 23.38 -4.83
C TYR A 94 -12.93 22.32 -5.84
N PHE A 95 -14.14 22.45 -6.40
CA PHE A 95 -14.73 21.48 -7.34
C PHE A 95 -14.53 21.86 -8.81
N ILE A 96 -14.05 23.07 -9.09
CA ILE A 96 -13.84 23.54 -10.47
C ILE A 96 -12.33 23.50 -10.79
N PRO A 97 -11.91 22.77 -11.83
CA PRO A 97 -10.50 22.80 -12.27
C PRO A 97 -10.04 24.21 -12.64
N ASN A 98 -8.77 24.51 -12.38
CA ASN A 98 -8.11 25.81 -12.61
C ASN A 98 -8.69 26.98 -11.79
N SER A 99 -9.31 26.72 -10.66
CA SER A 99 -9.81 27.75 -9.73
C SER A 99 -8.97 27.88 -8.46
N CYS A 100 -7.93 27.08 -8.32
CA CYS A 100 -6.99 27.11 -7.20
C CYS A 100 -5.63 27.65 -7.63
N ASN A 101 -4.94 28.35 -6.73
CA ASN A 101 -3.57 28.78 -6.98
C ASN A 101 -2.64 27.60 -7.22
N GLU A 102 -2.82 26.47 -6.48
CA GLU A 102 -2.11 25.22 -6.71
C GLU A 102 -3.06 24.15 -7.25
N ASP A 103 -3.51 24.34 -8.47
CA ASP A 103 -4.47 23.43 -9.14
C ASP A 103 -3.95 22.01 -9.31
N LEU A 104 -2.63 21.82 -9.50
CA LEU A 104 -2.02 20.49 -9.66
C LEU A 104 -2.13 19.65 -8.40
N PHE A 105 -2.07 20.27 -7.20
CA PHE A 105 -2.31 19.56 -5.94
C PHE A 105 -3.73 19.02 -5.89
N TRP A 106 -4.73 19.83 -6.18
CA TRP A 106 -6.14 19.43 -6.12
C TRP A 106 -6.49 18.40 -7.18
N ARG A 107 -5.93 18.50 -8.40
CA ARG A 107 -6.03 17.44 -9.41
C ARG A 107 -5.44 16.12 -8.89
N GLY A 108 -4.27 16.19 -8.25
CA GLY A 108 -3.68 15.02 -7.59
C GLY A 108 -4.60 14.42 -6.53
N VAL A 109 -5.28 15.25 -5.72
CA VAL A 109 -6.26 14.80 -4.72
C VAL A 109 -7.45 14.11 -5.38
N TYR A 110 -8.09 14.74 -6.39
CA TYR A 110 -9.25 14.14 -7.08
C TYR A 110 -8.92 12.85 -7.80
N ASN A 111 -7.80 12.82 -8.51
CA ASN A 111 -7.35 11.61 -9.18
C ASN A 111 -7.07 10.50 -8.16
N THR A 112 -6.48 10.84 -7.00
CA THR A 112 -6.22 9.86 -5.92
C THR A 112 -7.53 9.33 -5.33
N ILE A 113 -8.50 10.20 -5.06
CA ILE A 113 -9.82 9.76 -4.55
C ILE A 113 -10.50 8.85 -5.56
N THR A 114 -10.52 9.23 -6.84
CA THR A 114 -11.11 8.43 -7.92
C THR A 114 -10.40 7.08 -8.06
N PHE A 115 -9.06 7.11 -8.11
CA PHE A 115 -8.24 5.91 -8.19
C PHE A 115 -8.51 4.97 -7.01
N VAL A 116 -8.42 5.47 -5.78
CA VAL A 116 -8.61 4.69 -4.55
C VAL A 116 -10.01 4.10 -4.47
N PHE A 117 -11.05 4.87 -4.83
CA PHE A 117 -12.42 4.38 -4.84
C PHE A 117 -12.58 3.14 -5.73
N PHE A 118 -12.14 3.23 -6.98
CA PHE A 118 -12.24 2.12 -7.92
C PHE A 118 -11.27 0.98 -7.58
N GLN A 119 -10.02 1.31 -7.26
CA GLN A 119 -8.99 0.34 -6.95
C GLN A 119 -9.37 -0.49 -5.71
N VAL A 120 -9.78 0.14 -4.60
CA VAL A 120 -10.14 -0.60 -3.36
C VAL A 120 -11.43 -1.40 -3.57
N GLY A 121 -12.44 -0.80 -4.20
CA GLY A 121 -13.72 -1.48 -4.47
C GLY A 121 -13.51 -2.76 -5.29
N PHE A 122 -12.87 -2.67 -6.43
CA PHE A 122 -12.61 -3.83 -7.29
C PHE A 122 -11.58 -4.79 -6.67
N MET A 123 -10.56 -4.29 -5.97
CA MET A 123 -9.56 -5.09 -5.27
C MET A 123 -10.21 -6.05 -4.26
N VAL A 124 -11.09 -5.51 -3.40
CA VAL A 124 -11.78 -6.31 -2.38
C VAL A 124 -12.69 -7.36 -3.01
N ILE A 125 -13.46 -6.97 -4.04
CA ILE A 125 -14.37 -7.88 -4.75
C ILE A 125 -13.57 -9.01 -5.43
N MET A 126 -12.55 -8.68 -6.21
CA MET A 126 -11.75 -9.67 -6.93
C MET A 126 -10.98 -10.58 -5.99
N SER A 127 -10.42 -10.03 -4.91
CA SER A 127 -9.72 -10.82 -3.89
C SER A 127 -10.68 -11.75 -3.13
N LEU A 128 -11.89 -11.30 -2.83
CA LEU A 128 -12.93 -12.12 -2.18
C LEU A 128 -13.36 -13.28 -3.10
N ILE A 129 -13.66 -12.99 -4.36
CA ILE A 129 -14.05 -14.02 -5.34
C ILE A 129 -12.93 -15.06 -5.47
N THR A 130 -11.69 -14.60 -5.64
CA THR A 130 -10.52 -15.48 -5.78
C THR A 130 -10.31 -16.32 -4.51
N ALA A 131 -10.43 -15.73 -3.33
CA ALA A 131 -10.32 -16.45 -2.06
C ALA A 131 -11.41 -17.52 -1.89
N LEU A 132 -12.67 -17.20 -2.24
CA LEU A 132 -13.78 -18.16 -2.21
C LEU A 132 -13.56 -19.36 -3.15
N ILE A 133 -13.01 -19.10 -4.36
CA ILE A 133 -12.67 -20.16 -5.30
C ILE A 133 -11.52 -21.02 -4.76
N LEU A 134 -10.45 -20.38 -4.28
CA LEU A 134 -9.27 -21.05 -3.74
C LEU A 134 -9.52 -21.73 -2.38
N ASN A 135 -10.60 -21.42 -1.68
CA ASN A 135 -11.00 -22.11 -0.46
C ASN A 135 -11.59 -23.49 -0.74
N LYS A 136 -12.15 -23.71 -1.92
CA LYS A 136 -12.69 -25.00 -2.34
C LYS A 136 -11.57 -26.01 -2.58
N LYS A 137 -11.89 -27.32 -2.47
CA LYS A 137 -10.98 -28.43 -2.83
C LYS A 137 -10.96 -28.57 -4.35
N ILE A 138 -10.17 -27.75 -5.04
CA ILE A 138 -9.98 -27.79 -6.50
C ILE A 138 -8.64 -28.47 -6.86
N ILE A 139 -8.61 -29.16 -8.01
CA ILE A 139 -7.38 -29.75 -8.57
C ILE A 139 -6.42 -28.60 -8.91
N GLY A 140 -5.14 -28.72 -8.52
CA GLY A 140 -4.14 -27.69 -8.79
C GLY A 140 -4.23 -26.44 -7.89
N ARG A 141 -4.92 -26.50 -6.75
CA ARG A 141 -5.08 -25.37 -5.81
C ARG A 141 -3.77 -24.63 -5.47
N SER A 142 -2.70 -25.41 -5.21
CA SER A 142 -1.37 -24.83 -4.93
C SER A 142 -0.82 -24.04 -6.11
N PHE A 143 -0.96 -24.55 -7.31
CA PHE A 143 -0.52 -23.86 -8.54
C PHE A 143 -1.28 -22.55 -8.73
N PHE A 144 -2.60 -22.57 -8.64
CA PHE A 144 -3.40 -21.32 -8.78
C PHE A 144 -3.06 -20.30 -7.69
N ARG A 145 -2.83 -20.72 -6.45
CA ARG A 145 -2.35 -19.82 -5.39
C ARG A 145 -1.03 -19.15 -5.78
N SER A 146 -0.08 -19.89 -6.30
CA SER A 146 1.21 -19.36 -6.75
C SER A 146 1.03 -18.38 -7.90
N VAL A 147 0.18 -18.68 -8.89
CA VAL A 147 -0.07 -17.80 -10.05
C VAL A 147 -0.69 -16.47 -9.61
N PHE A 148 -1.71 -16.49 -8.74
CA PHE A 148 -2.33 -15.26 -8.25
C PHE A 148 -1.43 -14.44 -7.32
N PHE A 149 -0.53 -15.10 -6.60
CA PHE A 149 0.41 -14.43 -5.71
C PHE A 149 1.67 -13.91 -6.43
N PHE A 150 2.03 -14.52 -7.57
CA PHE A 150 3.26 -14.20 -8.29
C PHE A 150 3.43 -12.69 -8.60
N PRO A 151 2.40 -11.94 -9.07
CA PRO A 151 2.56 -10.52 -9.35
C PRO A 151 3.03 -9.69 -8.15
N VAL A 152 2.63 -10.08 -6.94
CA VAL A 152 3.02 -9.38 -5.69
C VAL A 152 4.53 -9.43 -5.43
N LEU A 153 5.23 -10.42 -5.97
CA LEU A 153 6.68 -10.58 -5.83
C LEU A 153 7.48 -9.71 -6.79
N LEU A 154 6.82 -9.14 -7.80
CA LEU A 154 7.47 -8.26 -8.77
C LEU A 154 7.64 -6.86 -8.18
N SER A 155 8.77 -6.21 -8.53
CA SER A 155 8.93 -4.79 -8.21
C SER A 155 7.84 -3.97 -8.91
N PRO A 156 7.23 -2.98 -8.24
CA PRO A 156 6.22 -2.11 -8.86
C PRO A 156 6.72 -1.42 -10.14
N VAL A 157 7.99 -1.03 -10.18
CA VAL A 157 8.62 -0.45 -11.38
C VAL A 157 8.60 -1.46 -12.55
N VAL A 158 8.94 -2.72 -12.29
CA VAL A 158 8.92 -3.79 -13.32
C VAL A 158 7.50 -4.03 -13.82
N VAL A 159 6.53 -4.06 -12.90
CA VAL A 159 5.10 -4.15 -13.25
C VAL A 159 4.71 -3.00 -14.20
N GLY A 160 5.05 -1.76 -13.84
CA GLY A 160 4.78 -0.58 -14.67
C GLY A 160 5.40 -0.69 -16.07
N VAL A 161 6.66 -1.12 -16.18
CA VAL A 161 7.36 -1.29 -17.49
C VAL A 161 6.69 -2.37 -18.33
N ILE A 162 6.41 -3.56 -17.75
CA ILE A 162 5.77 -4.68 -18.48
C ILE A 162 4.43 -4.24 -19.04
N TRP A 163 3.56 -3.67 -18.22
CA TRP A 163 2.25 -3.22 -18.65
C TRP A 163 2.32 -2.06 -19.63
N LYS A 164 3.27 -1.13 -19.48
CA LYS A 164 3.52 -0.07 -20.47
C LYS A 164 3.79 -0.65 -21.84
N TRP A 165 4.67 -1.65 -21.96
CA TRP A 165 4.99 -2.29 -23.23
C TRP A 165 3.80 -3.03 -23.83
N ILE A 166 2.99 -3.69 -23.01
CA ILE A 166 1.75 -4.37 -23.47
C ILE A 166 0.75 -3.35 -24.04
N LEU A 167 0.64 -2.16 -23.41
CA LEU A 167 -0.38 -1.15 -23.70
C LEU A 167 0.05 -0.08 -24.73
N LEU A 168 1.31 -0.06 -25.15
CA LEU A 168 1.76 0.87 -26.19
C LEU A 168 0.92 0.73 -27.47
N ARG A 169 0.87 1.79 -28.29
CA ARG A 169 0.17 1.79 -29.58
C ARG A 169 0.60 0.64 -30.51
N ASN A 170 1.88 0.28 -30.51
CA ASN A 170 2.43 -0.88 -31.22
C ASN A 170 2.77 -2.02 -30.24
N GLY A 171 2.09 -2.08 -29.10
CA GLY A 171 2.27 -3.11 -28.09
C GLY A 171 1.48 -4.38 -28.37
N LEU A 172 1.68 -5.36 -27.49
CA LEU A 172 1.13 -6.70 -27.63
C LEU A 172 -0.40 -6.71 -27.71
N LEU A 173 -1.09 -5.90 -26.89
CA LEU A 173 -2.55 -5.86 -26.86
C LEU A 173 -3.14 -5.29 -28.17
N ASN A 174 -2.56 -4.22 -28.69
CA ASN A 174 -2.98 -3.65 -29.97
C ASN A 174 -2.67 -4.56 -31.16
N SER A 175 -1.52 -5.25 -31.15
CA SER A 175 -1.21 -6.26 -32.18
C SER A 175 -2.22 -7.40 -32.16
N PHE A 176 -2.67 -7.82 -30.98
CA PHE A 176 -3.73 -8.82 -30.86
C PHE A 176 -5.06 -8.30 -31.42
N ILE A 177 -5.48 -7.07 -31.10
CA ILE A 177 -6.71 -6.44 -31.61
C ILE A 177 -6.67 -6.36 -33.15
N GLU A 178 -5.54 -5.94 -33.77
CA GLU A 178 -5.39 -5.87 -35.23
C GLU A 178 -5.51 -7.23 -35.91
N ASN A 179 -4.95 -8.28 -35.29
CA ASN A 179 -5.05 -9.64 -35.83
C ASN A 179 -6.50 -10.16 -35.89
N PHE A 180 -7.40 -9.61 -35.07
CA PHE A 180 -8.84 -9.90 -35.13
C PHE A 180 -9.64 -8.86 -35.89
N GLY A 181 -8.97 -8.00 -36.70
CA GLY A 181 -9.62 -7.01 -37.55
C GLY A 181 -10.08 -5.73 -36.83
N GLY A 182 -9.68 -5.52 -35.59
CA GLY A 182 -9.98 -4.30 -34.86
C GLY A 182 -9.01 -3.14 -35.13
N SER A 183 -9.39 -1.93 -34.78
CA SER A 183 -8.53 -0.75 -34.85
C SER A 183 -7.69 -0.58 -33.58
N LYS A 184 -6.49 0.03 -33.70
CA LYS A 184 -5.63 0.34 -32.57
C LYS A 184 -6.32 1.28 -31.59
N VAL A 185 -6.21 0.97 -30.30
CA VAL A 185 -6.73 1.75 -29.19
C VAL A 185 -5.58 2.51 -28.50
N LEU A 186 -5.82 3.76 -28.15
CA LEU A 186 -4.85 4.63 -27.51
C LEU A 186 -4.93 4.49 -25.98
N PHE A 187 -4.56 3.33 -25.44
CA PHE A 187 -4.75 2.97 -24.03
C PHE A 187 -4.08 3.90 -23.01
N LEU A 188 -2.91 4.46 -23.35
CA LEU A 188 -2.14 5.30 -22.43
C LEU A 188 -2.20 6.80 -22.75
N THR A 189 -2.79 7.17 -23.89
CA THR A 189 -2.84 8.55 -24.38
C THR A 189 -4.25 9.15 -24.36
N GLU A 190 -5.26 8.36 -24.00
CA GLU A 190 -6.63 8.82 -23.75
C GLU A 190 -6.92 8.78 -22.24
N PRO A 191 -7.41 9.89 -21.62
CA PRO A 191 -7.54 10.01 -20.17
C PRO A 191 -8.33 8.90 -19.50
N THR A 192 -9.47 8.52 -20.09
CA THR A 192 -10.36 7.49 -19.52
C THR A 192 -9.71 6.11 -19.54
N TRP A 193 -9.09 5.75 -20.68
CA TRP A 193 -8.37 4.48 -20.79
C TRP A 193 -7.13 4.44 -19.90
N ALA A 194 -6.39 5.55 -19.82
CA ALA A 194 -5.20 5.63 -18.97
C ALA A 194 -5.55 5.38 -17.49
N MET A 195 -6.59 6.02 -16.96
CA MET A 195 -7.04 5.82 -15.58
C MET A 195 -7.56 4.39 -15.36
N PHE A 196 -8.31 3.84 -16.31
CA PHE A 196 -8.76 2.44 -16.25
C PHE A 196 -7.58 1.46 -16.12
N TRP A 197 -6.56 1.61 -16.98
CA TRP A 197 -5.40 0.72 -16.93
C TRP A 197 -4.54 0.91 -15.71
N VAL A 198 -4.42 2.13 -15.20
CA VAL A 198 -3.75 2.42 -13.92
C VAL A 198 -4.43 1.65 -12.78
N VAL A 199 -5.76 1.71 -12.69
CA VAL A 199 -6.54 0.95 -11.69
C VAL A 199 -6.38 -0.56 -11.89
N PHE A 200 -6.51 -1.05 -13.11
CA PHE A 200 -6.41 -2.47 -13.43
C PHE A 200 -5.02 -3.05 -13.09
N VAL A 201 -3.94 -2.36 -13.48
CA VAL A 201 -2.56 -2.79 -13.23
C VAL A 201 -2.28 -2.86 -11.73
N SER A 202 -2.73 -1.86 -10.98
CA SER A 202 -2.57 -1.85 -9.52
C SER A 202 -3.34 -3.00 -8.85
N ILE A 203 -4.58 -3.29 -9.30
CA ILE A 203 -5.35 -4.44 -8.81
C ILE A 203 -4.62 -5.74 -9.12
N TRP A 204 -4.21 -5.95 -10.37
CA TRP A 204 -3.51 -7.15 -10.81
C TRP A 204 -2.21 -7.40 -10.01
N ALA A 205 -1.46 -6.34 -9.74
CA ALA A 205 -0.20 -6.44 -9.01
C ALA A 205 -0.40 -6.83 -7.54
N HIS A 206 -1.47 -6.37 -6.88
CA HIS A 206 -1.60 -6.46 -5.43
C HIS A 206 -2.70 -7.42 -4.94
N MET A 207 -3.66 -7.84 -5.81
CA MET A 207 -4.81 -8.64 -5.40
C MET A 207 -4.43 -9.97 -4.72
N GLY A 208 -3.30 -10.56 -5.10
CA GLY A 208 -2.84 -11.82 -4.51
C GLY A 208 -2.60 -11.74 -3.01
N PHE A 209 -1.99 -10.63 -2.54
CA PHE A 209 -1.76 -10.39 -1.11
C PHE A 209 -3.07 -10.33 -0.32
N TYR A 210 -4.02 -9.56 -0.78
CA TYR A 210 -5.33 -9.42 -0.14
C TYR A 210 -6.15 -10.72 -0.21
N THR A 211 -6.02 -11.47 -1.31
CA THR A 211 -6.62 -12.81 -1.45
C THR A 211 -6.14 -13.76 -0.35
N LEU A 212 -4.84 -13.74 -0.01
CA LEU A 212 -4.31 -14.60 1.06
C LEU A 212 -4.85 -14.22 2.44
N ILE A 213 -5.00 -12.94 2.74
CA ILE A 213 -5.58 -12.47 4.02
C ILE A 213 -7.04 -12.94 4.13
N ILE A 214 -7.84 -12.75 3.07
CA ILE A 214 -9.24 -13.19 3.04
C ILE A 214 -9.32 -14.72 3.13
N LEU A 215 -8.45 -15.44 2.43
CA LEU A 215 -8.39 -16.90 2.46
C LEU A 215 -8.05 -17.45 3.85
N ALA A 216 -7.14 -16.79 4.57
CA ALA A 216 -6.83 -17.15 5.96
C ALA A 216 -8.07 -16.93 6.86
N GLY A 217 -8.78 -15.82 6.68
CA GLY A 217 -10.05 -15.57 7.38
C GLY A 217 -11.12 -16.63 7.08
N LEU A 218 -11.27 -17.04 5.82
CA LEU A 218 -12.20 -18.10 5.43
C LEU A 218 -11.86 -19.45 6.07
N GLN A 219 -10.57 -19.75 6.23
CA GLN A 219 -10.09 -21.01 6.83
C GLN A 219 -10.21 -21.01 8.37
N ALA A 220 -10.35 -19.86 8.99
CA ALA A 220 -10.59 -19.73 10.42
C ALA A 220 -12.05 -19.99 10.82
N ILE A 221 -12.99 -19.97 9.86
CA ILE A 221 -14.41 -20.23 10.13
C ILE A 221 -14.59 -21.73 10.42
N PRO A 222 -15.17 -22.12 11.58
CA PRO A 222 -15.37 -23.51 11.96
C PRO A 222 -16.24 -24.29 10.95
N PRO A 223 -15.79 -25.46 10.45
CA PRO A 223 -16.53 -26.25 9.44
C PRO A 223 -17.92 -26.70 9.89
N ASN A 224 -18.09 -26.94 11.20
CA ASN A 224 -19.37 -27.39 11.77
C ASN A 224 -20.52 -26.40 11.52
N LEU A 225 -20.25 -25.09 11.35
CA LEU A 225 -21.27 -24.12 11.00
C LEU A 225 -21.84 -24.34 9.60
N TYR A 226 -20.99 -24.75 8.67
CA TYR A 226 -21.39 -25.09 7.30
C TYR A 226 -22.14 -26.42 7.25
N GLU A 227 -21.68 -27.43 7.99
CA GLU A 227 -22.30 -28.74 8.09
C GLU A 227 -23.73 -28.63 8.69
N ALA A 228 -23.89 -27.85 9.76
CA ALA A 228 -25.20 -27.62 10.36
C ALA A 228 -26.15 -26.92 9.38
N ALA A 229 -25.68 -25.88 8.67
CA ALA A 229 -26.50 -25.16 7.68
C ALA A 229 -26.88 -26.06 6.47
N GLU A 230 -26.01 -26.98 6.06
CA GLU A 230 -26.31 -27.97 5.00
C GLU A 230 -27.33 -29.01 5.49
N MET A 231 -27.27 -29.45 6.73
CA MET A 231 -28.26 -30.36 7.33
C MET A 231 -29.65 -29.72 7.42
N ASP A 232 -29.72 -28.40 7.67
CA ASP A 232 -30.96 -27.61 7.65
C ASP A 232 -31.47 -27.32 6.22
N GLY A 233 -30.82 -27.85 5.17
CA GLY A 233 -31.21 -27.62 3.77
C GLY A 233 -31.01 -26.16 3.29
N THR A 234 -30.18 -25.38 3.99
CA THR A 234 -29.97 -23.97 3.65
C THR A 234 -29.23 -23.81 2.33
N LYS A 235 -29.76 -22.95 1.43
CA LYS A 235 -29.14 -22.67 0.14
C LYS A 235 -27.76 -21.99 0.30
N ARG A 236 -26.80 -22.30 -0.60
CA ARG A 236 -25.43 -21.76 -0.58
C ARG A 236 -25.35 -20.23 -0.54
N GLU A 237 -26.23 -19.53 -1.26
CA GLU A 237 -26.31 -18.06 -1.24
C GLU A 237 -26.64 -17.53 0.16
N ARG A 238 -27.58 -18.20 0.87
CA ARG A 238 -27.95 -17.82 2.24
C ARG A 238 -26.84 -18.11 3.24
N ILE A 239 -26.10 -19.22 3.06
CA ILE A 239 -24.91 -19.55 3.84
C ILE A 239 -23.85 -18.45 3.66
N PHE A 240 -23.60 -18.01 2.41
CA PHE A 240 -22.65 -16.92 2.14
C PHE A 240 -23.04 -15.62 2.88
N TRP A 241 -24.28 -15.16 2.72
CA TRP A 241 -24.70 -13.87 3.29
C TRP A 241 -24.90 -13.89 4.81
N ARG A 242 -25.29 -15.04 5.41
CA ARG A 242 -25.64 -15.14 6.84
C ARG A 242 -24.54 -15.76 7.71
N ILE A 243 -23.63 -16.52 7.15
CA ILE A 243 -22.57 -17.18 7.89
C ILE A 243 -21.20 -16.67 7.42
N THR A 244 -20.86 -16.87 6.13
CA THR A 244 -19.53 -16.59 5.63
C THR A 244 -19.18 -15.11 5.73
N LEU A 245 -19.99 -14.23 5.14
CA LEU A 245 -19.69 -12.81 5.06
C LEU A 245 -19.65 -12.11 6.43
N PRO A 246 -20.61 -12.36 7.37
CA PRO A 246 -20.53 -11.76 8.70
C PRO A 246 -19.32 -12.21 9.52
N LEU A 247 -18.95 -13.50 9.46
CA LEU A 247 -17.78 -14.03 10.16
C LEU A 247 -16.47 -13.56 9.53
N LEU A 248 -16.46 -13.32 8.22
CA LEU A 248 -15.32 -12.80 7.47
C LEU A 248 -15.15 -11.28 7.61
N TRP A 249 -16.16 -10.57 8.10
CA TRP A 249 -16.22 -9.10 8.09
C TRP A 249 -15.01 -8.45 8.75
N SER A 250 -14.49 -9.00 9.84
CA SER A 250 -13.30 -8.47 10.51
C SER A 250 -12.06 -8.53 9.60
N ASN A 251 -11.87 -9.63 8.88
CA ASN A 251 -10.78 -9.76 7.90
C ASN A 251 -10.98 -8.84 6.70
N LEU A 252 -12.22 -8.67 6.23
CA LEU A 252 -12.54 -7.74 5.14
C LEU A 252 -12.26 -6.29 5.52
N LEU A 253 -12.58 -5.88 6.74
CA LEU A 253 -12.24 -4.54 7.24
C LEU A 253 -10.74 -4.30 7.22
N VAL A 254 -9.94 -5.26 7.69
CA VAL A 254 -8.48 -5.17 7.62
C VAL A 254 -8.01 -5.01 6.17
N VAL A 255 -8.53 -5.82 5.25
CA VAL A 255 -8.20 -5.74 3.82
C VAL A 255 -8.59 -4.37 3.23
N ILE A 256 -9.79 -3.88 3.49
CA ILE A 256 -10.27 -2.58 3.00
C ILE A 256 -9.33 -1.46 3.47
N ILE A 257 -8.98 -1.44 4.75
CA ILE A 257 -8.18 -0.37 5.34
C ILE A 257 -6.74 -0.43 4.83
N LEU A 258 -6.14 -1.62 4.76
CA LEU A 258 -4.81 -1.79 4.18
C LEU A 258 -4.78 -1.37 2.70
N ALA A 259 -5.82 -1.73 1.93
CA ALA A 259 -5.95 -1.34 0.53
C ALA A 259 -6.14 0.18 0.37
N LEU A 260 -6.91 0.84 1.26
CA LEU A 260 -7.07 2.30 1.29
C LEU A 260 -5.73 3.00 1.54
N ILE A 261 -5.01 2.63 2.60
CA ILE A 261 -3.73 3.22 2.94
C ILE A 261 -2.74 3.04 1.78
N LYS A 262 -2.64 1.80 1.25
CA LYS A 262 -1.74 1.49 0.15
C LYS A 262 -2.13 2.21 -1.13
N GLY A 263 -3.42 2.30 -1.45
CA GLY A 263 -3.93 3.01 -2.61
C GLY A 263 -3.58 4.50 -2.60
N VAL A 264 -3.72 5.18 -1.44
CA VAL A 264 -3.32 6.58 -1.30
C VAL A 264 -1.81 6.78 -1.47
N GLN A 265 -0.99 5.79 -1.09
CA GLN A 265 0.47 5.83 -1.19
C GLN A 265 1.02 5.33 -2.53
N THR A 266 0.16 4.88 -3.45
CA THR A 266 0.60 4.32 -4.73
C THR A 266 1.30 5.36 -5.59
N PHE A 267 2.49 5.01 -6.11
CA PHE A 267 3.33 5.90 -6.92
C PHE A 267 4.09 5.15 -8.02
N ASP A 268 4.96 4.20 -7.65
CA ASP A 268 6.00 3.65 -8.50
C ASP A 268 5.48 3.07 -9.83
N GLU A 269 4.51 2.15 -9.78
CA GLU A 269 3.97 1.51 -10.97
C GLU A 269 3.21 2.49 -11.86
N ILE A 270 2.52 3.49 -11.28
CA ILE A 270 1.75 4.49 -12.02
C ILE A 270 2.68 5.50 -12.69
N TYR A 271 3.69 5.97 -11.96
CA TYR A 271 4.70 6.88 -12.50
C TYR A 271 5.42 6.29 -13.71
N VAL A 272 5.79 5.01 -13.65
CA VAL A 272 6.44 4.31 -14.76
C VAL A 272 5.46 4.05 -15.92
N LEU A 273 4.21 3.69 -15.61
CA LEU A 273 3.21 3.34 -16.61
C LEU A 273 2.80 4.55 -17.47
N THR A 274 2.39 5.64 -16.83
CA THR A 274 1.80 6.81 -17.50
C THR A 274 2.58 8.11 -17.30
N GLY A 275 3.42 8.19 -16.27
CA GLY A 275 4.07 9.44 -15.88
C GLY A 275 3.10 10.52 -15.41
N GLY A 276 1.85 10.15 -15.05
CA GLY A 276 0.77 11.07 -14.67
C GLY A 276 -0.11 11.53 -15.84
N GLY A 277 0.27 11.12 -17.09
CA GLY A 277 -0.42 11.50 -18.32
C GLY A 277 -1.64 10.63 -18.67
N PRO A 278 -2.36 11.00 -19.75
CA PRO A 278 -2.17 12.20 -20.58
C PRO A 278 -2.55 13.50 -19.84
N GLY A 279 -1.79 14.56 -20.07
CA GLY A 279 -1.89 15.78 -19.27
C GLY A 279 -1.62 15.50 -17.79
N THR A 280 -2.65 15.65 -16.95
CA THR A 280 -2.59 15.35 -15.50
C THR A 280 -3.59 14.28 -15.07
N SER A 281 -4.19 13.55 -16.02
CA SER A 281 -5.35 12.69 -15.77
C SER A 281 -5.07 11.49 -14.86
N THR A 282 -3.83 11.04 -14.77
CA THR A 282 -3.41 9.95 -13.88
C THR A 282 -2.37 10.40 -12.84
N SER A 283 -2.13 11.71 -12.71
CA SER A 283 -1.24 12.26 -11.69
C SER A 283 -1.89 12.13 -10.32
N LEU A 284 -1.35 11.27 -9.46
CA LEU A 284 -1.79 11.10 -8.08
C LEU A 284 -1.07 12.06 -7.13
N ILE A 285 -1.59 12.19 -5.91
CA ILE A 285 -1.04 13.14 -4.92
C ILE A 285 0.43 12.87 -4.58
N VAL A 286 0.85 11.60 -4.48
CA VAL A 286 2.26 11.25 -4.21
C VAL A 286 3.15 11.65 -5.39
N GLN A 287 2.64 11.49 -6.62
CA GLN A 287 3.36 11.94 -7.81
C GLN A 287 3.49 13.46 -7.86
N TYR A 288 2.45 14.20 -7.49
CA TYR A 288 2.52 15.66 -7.35
C TYR A 288 3.61 16.07 -6.36
N ILE A 289 3.64 15.46 -5.16
CA ILE A 289 4.67 15.72 -4.14
C ILE A 289 6.07 15.45 -4.71
N TYR A 290 6.24 14.32 -5.39
CA TYR A 290 7.52 13.95 -5.99
C TYR A 290 7.97 14.94 -7.07
N THR A 291 7.08 15.27 -8.02
CA THR A 291 7.42 16.17 -9.13
C THR A 291 7.64 17.59 -8.67
N THR A 292 6.92 18.08 -7.66
CA THR A 292 7.12 19.40 -7.05
C THR A 292 8.42 19.50 -6.27
N GLY A 293 8.79 18.45 -5.53
CA GLY A 293 10.02 18.42 -4.75
C GLY A 293 11.26 18.14 -5.58
N PHE A 294 11.20 17.18 -6.50
CA PHE A 294 12.38 16.66 -7.21
C PHE A 294 12.40 16.99 -8.71
N ALA A 295 11.52 17.81 -9.17
CA ALA A 295 11.25 18.29 -10.52
C ALA A 295 11.82 17.45 -11.68
N ALA A 296 10.99 17.15 -12.67
CA ALA A 296 11.48 16.74 -13.99
C ALA A 296 12.34 17.86 -14.60
N ALA A 297 13.33 17.49 -15.41
CA ALA A 297 14.28 18.41 -16.02
C ALA A 297 13.59 19.66 -16.62
N GLY A 298 13.92 20.83 -16.08
CA GLY A 298 13.44 22.14 -16.56
C GLY A 298 12.36 22.81 -15.72
N ALA A 299 11.79 22.16 -14.70
CA ALA A 299 10.87 22.80 -13.76
C ALA A 299 11.62 23.34 -12.52
N VAL A 300 11.08 24.36 -11.87
CA VAL A 300 11.63 24.91 -10.63
C VAL A 300 11.21 24.01 -9.47
N GLN A 301 12.19 23.45 -8.77
CA GLN A 301 11.96 22.66 -7.56
C GLN A 301 11.40 23.53 -6.44
N ASN A 302 10.37 23.06 -5.74
CA ASN A 302 9.82 23.72 -4.57
C ASN A 302 9.71 22.74 -3.40
N PHE A 303 10.82 22.58 -2.67
CA PHE A 303 10.87 21.68 -1.51
C PHE A 303 9.88 22.07 -0.42
N GLY A 304 9.64 23.36 -0.21
CA GLY A 304 8.69 23.84 0.81
C GLY A 304 7.25 23.44 0.50
N LEU A 305 6.83 23.65 -0.76
CA LEU A 305 5.49 23.27 -1.22
C LEU A 305 5.28 21.75 -1.21
N ALA A 306 6.27 21.00 -1.70
CA ALA A 306 6.24 19.53 -1.64
C ALA A 306 6.18 19.02 -0.20
N ALA A 307 6.94 19.64 0.71
CA ALA A 307 6.92 19.30 2.13
C ALA A 307 5.55 19.60 2.76
N ALA A 308 4.95 20.76 2.47
CA ALA A 308 3.60 21.11 2.95
C ALA A 308 2.56 20.09 2.44
N ALA A 309 2.59 19.76 1.15
CA ALA A 309 1.69 18.76 0.56
C ALA A 309 1.88 17.37 1.19
N SER A 310 3.13 16.96 1.46
CA SER A 310 3.42 15.66 2.11
C SER A 310 2.96 15.64 3.56
N MET A 311 3.02 16.76 4.30
CA MET A 311 2.48 16.87 5.65
C MET A 311 0.95 16.74 5.67
N ILE A 312 0.26 17.38 4.70
CA ILE A 312 -1.20 17.23 4.54
C ILE A 312 -1.55 15.76 4.29
N LEU A 313 -0.85 15.10 3.35
CA LEU A 313 -1.04 13.68 3.08
C LEU A 313 -0.76 12.81 4.30
N GLY A 314 0.31 13.12 5.06
CA GLY A 314 0.66 12.43 6.29
C GLY A 314 -0.44 12.51 7.35
N ILE A 315 -1.07 13.70 7.50
CA ILE A 315 -2.22 13.89 8.41
C ILE A 315 -3.41 13.04 7.96
N VAL A 316 -3.72 13.02 6.67
CA VAL A 316 -4.81 12.18 6.11
C VAL A 316 -4.56 10.70 6.41
N LEU A 317 -3.34 10.20 6.17
CA LEU A 317 -2.98 8.81 6.45
C LEU A 317 -3.02 8.50 7.96
N LEU A 318 -2.61 9.44 8.81
CA LEU A 318 -2.69 9.29 10.26
C LEU A 318 -4.15 9.18 10.71
N VAL A 319 -5.04 10.02 10.21
CA VAL A 319 -6.49 9.96 10.51
C VAL A 319 -7.06 8.62 10.06
N LEU A 320 -6.76 8.15 8.85
CA LEU A 320 -7.18 6.83 8.36
C LEU A 320 -6.69 5.70 9.28
N THR A 321 -5.44 5.77 9.74
CA THR A 321 -4.86 4.78 10.65
C THR A 321 -5.54 4.80 12.03
N LEU A 322 -5.84 5.99 12.56
CA LEU A 322 -6.57 6.12 13.83
C LEU A 322 -7.99 5.56 13.73
N ILE A 323 -8.69 5.82 12.63
CA ILE A 323 -10.01 5.22 12.35
C ILE A 323 -9.90 3.69 12.32
N GLN A 324 -8.86 3.15 11.68
CA GLN A 324 -8.59 1.71 11.66
C GLN A 324 -8.45 1.14 13.07
N LEU A 325 -7.60 1.74 13.90
CA LEU A 325 -7.37 1.28 15.26
C LEU A 325 -8.66 1.33 16.09
N TYR A 326 -9.43 2.38 15.96
CA TYR A 326 -10.71 2.52 16.66
C TYR A 326 -11.72 1.45 16.24
N LEU A 327 -11.88 1.19 14.93
CA LEU A 327 -12.76 0.16 14.41
C LEU A 327 -12.30 -1.27 14.76
N GLY A 328 -11.00 -1.50 14.88
CA GLY A 328 -10.44 -2.77 15.35
C GLY A 328 -10.74 -3.03 16.83
N TRP A 329 -10.53 -2.03 17.68
CA TRP A 329 -10.70 -2.14 19.14
C TRP A 329 -12.16 -2.38 19.55
N SER A 330 -13.11 -1.70 18.92
CA SER A 330 -14.52 -1.79 19.29
C SER A 330 -15.14 -3.19 19.07
N LYS A 331 -14.41 -4.15 18.49
CA LYS A 331 -14.87 -5.52 18.23
C LYS A 331 -14.23 -6.59 19.12
N GLU A 332 -13.11 -6.30 19.79
CA GLU A 332 -12.52 -7.23 20.76
C GLU A 332 -13.28 -7.21 22.11
N GLU A 333 -14.07 -6.16 22.36
CA GLU A 333 -14.89 -6.03 23.59
C GLU A 333 -16.33 -6.60 23.46
N LYS A 334 -16.70 -7.16 22.32
CA LYS A 334 -18.01 -7.84 22.11
C LYS A 334 -17.83 -9.31 21.81
#